data_7f5aba2c5d029837cbf4ac73df1e3b64
#
_entry.id   7f5aba2c5d029837cbf4ac73df1e3b64
#
_cell.length_a   1.000
_cell.length_b   1.000
_cell.length_c   1.000
_cell.angle_alpha   90.00
_cell.angle_beta   90.00
_cell.angle_gamma   90.00
#
_symmetry.space_group_name_H-M   'P 1'
#
loop_
_entity.id
_entity.type
_entity.pdbx_description
1 polymer ?
#
loop_
_entity_poly.entity_id
_entity_poly.type
_entity_poly.pdbx_seq_one_letter_code
_entity_poly.pdbx_strand_id
1 'polypeptide(L)'
;MANISTTKGTMYLSRKFYDENKKLIDNWVKYYQTPQNYEYYGFAYMKIEEVTEDEVWLKFDGEGRWSWGDTLETLFSSDEFRSQINPYRDDLIKRLYESKEEIEMEYQDYEPGCEILTEREVRINVKKYD
;
A
#
# COMPACT_ATOMS: atom_id res chain seq x y z
N MET A 1 -17.00 16.07 -11.62
CA MET A 1 -16.90 15.00 -10.63
C MET A 1 -15.71 14.11 -10.98
N ALA A 2 -14.89 13.81 -10.00
CA ALA A 2 -13.73 12.96 -10.24
C ALA A 2 -14.15 11.49 -10.37
N ASN A 3 -13.50 10.76 -11.26
CA ASN A 3 -13.69 9.32 -11.35
C ASN A 3 -12.93 8.62 -10.23
N ILE A 4 -13.55 7.61 -9.66
CA ILE A 4 -12.89 6.74 -8.69
C ILE A 4 -12.26 5.60 -9.48
N SER A 5 -10.97 5.38 -9.31
CA SER A 5 -10.31 4.21 -9.87
C SER A 5 -10.30 3.09 -8.83
N THR A 6 -10.40 1.86 -9.29
CA THR A 6 -10.30 0.68 -8.42
C THR A 6 -9.07 -0.12 -8.83
N THR A 7 -8.34 -0.57 -7.83
CA THR A 7 -7.04 -1.21 -8.03
C THR A 7 -7.00 -2.55 -7.33
N LYS A 8 -6.34 -3.50 -7.98
CA LYS A 8 -6.03 -4.80 -7.39
C LYS A 8 -4.58 -5.11 -7.69
N GLY A 9 -3.87 -5.58 -6.69
CA GLY A 9 -2.47 -5.87 -6.88
C GLY A 9 -1.84 -6.69 -5.77
N THR A 10 -0.53 -6.83 -5.90
CA THR A 10 0.31 -7.52 -4.93
C THR A 10 1.49 -6.63 -4.58
N MET A 11 1.77 -6.55 -3.30
CA MET A 11 2.93 -5.84 -2.76
C MET A 11 3.93 -6.87 -2.26
N TYR A 12 5.20 -6.65 -2.52
CA TYR A 12 6.28 -7.54 -2.10
C TYR A 12 7.19 -6.83 -1.11
N LEU A 13 7.34 -7.44 0.05
CA LEU A 13 8.32 -6.98 1.05
C LEU A 13 9.38 -8.07 1.21
N SER A 14 10.61 -7.68 1.57
CA SER A 14 11.63 -8.68 1.85
C SER A 14 11.25 -9.48 3.10
N ARG A 15 11.63 -10.75 3.13
CA ARG A 15 11.41 -11.59 4.29
C ARG A 15 12.12 -11.04 5.52
N LYS A 16 13.30 -10.49 5.32
CA LYS A 16 14.06 -9.87 6.40
C LYS A 16 13.30 -8.73 7.05
N PHE A 17 12.78 -7.81 6.24
CA PHE A 17 12.01 -6.68 6.77
C PHE A 17 10.76 -7.16 7.50
N TYR A 18 10.06 -8.12 6.91
CA TYR A 18 8.88 -8.69 7.54
C TYR A 18 9.20 -9.32 8.89
N ASP A 19 10.24 -10.15 8.97
CA ASP A 19 10.62 -10.82 10.21
C ASP A 19 11.00 -9.83 11.31
N GLU A 20 11.70 -8.76 10.94
CA GLU A 20 12.11 -7.73 11.89
C GLU A 20 10.94 -6.85 12.38
N ASN A 21 9.86 -6.78 11.61
CA ASN A 21 8.73 -5.91 11.89
C ASN A 21 7.39 -6.66 11.84
N LYS A 22 7.42 -7.95 12.11
CA LYS A 22 6.28 -8.83 11.90
C LYS A 22 5.00 -8.34 12.57
N LYS A 23 5.07 -8.00 13.86
CA LYS A 23 3.89 -7.56 14.60
C LYS A 23 3.30 -6.28 14.01
N LEU A 24 4.17 -5.34 13.66
CA LEU A 24 3.73 -4.07 13.06
C LEU A 24 3.06 -4.31 11.71
N ILE A 25 3.68 -5.11 10.85
CA ILE A 25 3.15 -5.41 9.53
C ILE A 25 1.84 -6.18 9.64
N ASP A 26 1.78 -7.20 10.49
CA ASP A 26 0.56 -7.99 10.68
C ASP A 26 -0.59 -7.10 11.16
N ASN A 27 -0.34 -6.19 12.08
CA ASN A 27 -1.35 -5.25 12.57
C ASN A 27 -1.78 -4.25 11.49
N TRP A 28 -0.84 -3.75 10.71
CA TRP A 28 -1.12 -2.82 9.62
C TRP A 28 -2.01 -3.49 8.56
N VAL A 29 -1.70 -4.72 8.19
CA VAL A 29 -2.48 -5.50 7.23
C VAL A 29 -3.86 -5.81 7.79
N LYS A 30 -3.93 -6.26 9.03
CA LYS A 30 -5.18 -6.65 9.68
C LYS A 30 -6.17 -5.50 9.79
N TYR A 31 -5.68 -4.29 9.93
CA TYR A 31 -6.52 -3.10 9.98
C TYR A 31 -7.45 -3.02 8.76
N TYR A 32 -6.95 -3.35 7.58
CA TYR A 32 -7.72 -3.29 6.34
C TYR A 32 -8.67 -4.48 6.14
N GLN A 33 -8.65 -5.46 7.03
CA GLN A 33 -9.54 -6.61 6.94
C GLN A 33 -10.89 -6.35 7.61
N THR A 34 -11.03 -5.24 8.30
CA THR A 34 -12.29 -4.79 8.86
C THR A 34 -12.95 -3.87 7.83
N PRO A 35 -14.16 -4.19 7.34
CA PRO A 35 -14.78 -3.42 6.25
C PRO A 35 -14.93 -1.93 6.50
N GLN A 36 -15.12 -1.51 7.75
CA GLN A 36 -15.27 -0.11 8.11
C GLN A 36 -13.97 0.68 8.02
N ASN A 37 -12.84 -0.01 7.90
CA ASN A 37 -11.52 0.62 7.94
C ASN A 37 -10.93 0.92 6.57
N TYR A 38 -11.67 0.68 5.48
CA TYR A 38 -11.12 0.99 4.17
C TYR A 38 -10.80 2.49 4.05
N GLU A 39 -9.74 2.79 3.34
CA GLU A 39 -9.31 4.17 3.14
C GLU A 39 -9.86 4.72 1.84
N TYR A 40 -10.52 5.85 1.94
CA TYR A 40 -10.95 6.60 0.77
C TYR A 40 -9.69 7.16 0.12
N TYR A 41 -9.40 6.77 -1.10
CA TYR A 41 -8.14 7.10 -1.78
C TYR A 41 -6.92 6.43 -1.14
N GLY A 42 -7.02 5.15 -0.91
CA GLY A 42 -5.94 4.38 -0.32
C GLY A 42 -6.19 2.89 -0.46
N PHE A 43 -5.85 2.14 0.56
CA PHE A 43 -6.12 0.71 0.60
C PHE A 43 -7.53 0.44 1.10
N ALA A 44 -8.27 -0.40 0.38
CA ALA A 44 -9.61 -0.83 0.76
C ALA A 44 -9.58 -2.19 1.46
N TYR A 45 -8.61 -3.02 1.14
CA TYR A 45 -8.45 -4.35 1.72
C TYR A 45 -7.02 -4.83 1.53
N MET A 46 -6.55 -5.66 2.44
CA MET A 46 -5.22 -6.27 2.33
C MET A 46 -5.16 -7.58 3.08
N LYS A 47 -4.38 -8.52 2.58
CA LYS A 47 -4.08 -9.76 3.29
C LYS A 47 -2.69 -10.26 2.92
N ILE A 48 -2.09 -11.02 3.83
CA ILE A 48 -0.85 -11.74 3.54
C ILE A 48 -1.25 -12.96 2.72
N GLU A 49 -0.81 -13.01 1.47
CA GLU A 49 -1.13 -14.11 0.58
C GLU A 49 -0.15 -15.27 0.72
N GLU A 50 1.13 -14.94 0.82
CA GLU A 50 2.18 -15.95 0.92
C GLU A 50 3.39 -15.40 1.63
N VAL A 51 4.05 -16.26 2.41
CA VAL A 51 5.34 -15.98 3.04
C VAL A 51 6.32 -17.00 2.44
N THR A 52 7.26 -16.49 1.63
CA THR A 52 8.29 -17.32 1.04
C THR A 52 9.59 -17.20 1.83
N GLU A 53 10.63 -17.93 1.42
CA GLU A 53 11.92 -17.83 2.04
C GLU A 53 12.54 -16.42 1.92
N ASP A 54 12.30 -15.75 0.80
CA ASP A 54 12.93 -14.47 0.47
C ASP A 54 12.03 -13.27 0.62
N GLU A 55 10.72 -13.45 0.55
CA GLU A 55 9.78 -12.31 0.54
C GLU A 55 8.41 -12.68 1.10
N VAL A 56 7.61 -11.65 1.34
CA VAL A 56 6.22 -11.77 1.76
C VAL A 56 5.36 -11.08 0.72
N TRP A 57 4.29 -11.73 0.31
CA TRP A 57 3.37 -11.23 -0.69
C TRP A 57 2.07 -10.76 -0.02
N LEU A 58 1.78 -9.48 -0.20
CA LEU A 58 0.57 -8.85 0.34
C LEU A 58 -0.36 -8.54 -0.82
N LYS A 59 -1.50 -9.21 -0.83
CA LYS A 59 -2.54 -8.92 -1.83
C LYS A 59 -3.39 -7.76 -1.34
N PHE A 60 -3.70 -6.81 -2.23
CA PHE A 60 -4.47 -5.64 -1.83
C PHE A 60 -5.47 -5.21 -2.89
N ASP A 61 -6.52 -4.53 -2.40
CA ASP A 61 -7.43 -3.74 -3.20
C ASP A 61 -7.25 -2.28 -2.79
N GLY A 62 -7.39 -1.37 -3.73
CA GLY A 62 -7.27 0.05 -3.46
C GLY A 62 -8.28 0.89 -4.23
N GLU A 63 -8.46 2.11 -3.79
CA GLU A 63 -9.27 3.11 -4.48
C GLU A 63 -8.47 4.39 -4.61
N GLY A 64 -8.56 5.02 -5.77
CA GLY A 64 -7.89 6.28 -6.03
C GLY A 64 -8.80 7.23 -6.76
N ARG A 65 -8.35 8.47 -6.87
CA ARG A 65 -9.04 9.50 -7.63
C ARG A 65 -8.33 9.66 -8.97
N TRP A 66 -9.06 9.47 -10.06
CA TRP A 66 -8.55 9.44 -11.42
C TRP A 66 -7.63 8.23 -11.67
N SER A 67 -6.57 8.12 -10.87
CA SER A 67 -5.60 7.05 -10.95
C SER A 67 -5.11 6.71 -9.56
N TRP A 68 -5.04 5.43 -9.23
CA TRP A 68 -4.49 5.00 -7.96
C TRP A 68 -3.00 5.31 -7.86
N GLY A 69 -2.30 5.33 -9.00
CA GLY A 69 -0.90 5.73 -9.05
C GLY A 69 -0.67 7.12 -8.48
N ASP A 70 -1.59 8.04 -8.68
CA ASP A 70 -1.50 9.39 -8.13
C ASP A 70 -1.67 9.39 -6.60
N THR A 71 -2.48 8.46 -6.09
CA THR A 71 -2.67 8.27 -4.66
C THR A 71 -1.44 7.66 -4.00
N LEU A 72 -0.75 6.79 -4.72
CA LEU A 72 0.36 5.99 -4.21
C LEU A 72 1.48 6.84 -3.59
N GLU A 73 1.74 8.01 -4.15
CA GLU A 73 2.79 8.90 -3.64
C GLU A 73 2.55 9.30 -2.19
N THR A 74 1.31 9.43 -1.78
CA THR A 74 0.97 9.81 -0.41
C THR A 74 0.87 8.63 0.54
N LEU A 75 0.64 7.43 0.02
CA LEU A 75 0.50 6.24 0.84
C LEU A 75 1.76 5.89 1.63
N PHE A 76 2.93 6.12 1.03
CA PHE A 76 4.21 5.79 1.63
C PHE A 76 5.08 7.03 1.80
N SER A 77 4.46 8.16 2.08
CA SER A 77 5.14 9.42 2.32
C SER A 77 4.98 9.83 3.78
N SER A 78 5.95 10.59 4.28
CA SER A 78 5.83 11.23 5.59
C SER A 78 4.97 12.49 5.56
N ASP A 79 4.38 12.80 4.41
CA ASP A 79 3.50 13.96 4.25
C ASP A 79 2.30 13.87 5.19
N GLU A 80 1.95 15.02 5.80
CA GLU A 80 0.82 15.12 6.71
C GLU A 80 -0.52 15.14 5.99
N PHE A 81 -0.55 15.53 4.73
CA PHE A 81 -1.77 15.61 3.93
C PHE A 81 -2.10 14.26 3.36
N ARG A 82 -2.86 13.49 4.13
CA ARG A 82 -3.27 12.18 3.67
C ARG A 82 -4.60 11.76 4.25
N SER A 83 -5.28 10.92 3.53
CA SER A 83 -6.57 10.37 3.93
C SER A 83 -6.43 9.06 4.71
N GLN A 84 -5.22 8.54 4.88
CA GLN A 84 -5.00 7.31 5.60
C GLN A 84 -5.24 7.50 7.09
N ILE A 85 -5.97 6.56 7.66
CA ILE A 85 -6.32 6.57 9.07
C ILE A 85 -5.78 5.35 9.81
N ASN A 86 -5.02 4.49 9.13
CA ASN A 86 -4.42 3.31 9.75
C ASN A 86 -3.42 3.75 10.83
N PRO A 87 -3.65 3.39 12.10
CA PRO A 87 -2.81 3.87 13.20
C PRO A 87 -1.38 3.32 13.18
N TYR A 88 -1.14 2.27 12.39
CA TYR A 88 0.19 1.66 12.28
C TYR A 88 1.02 2.24 11.15
N ARG A 89 0.43 3.13 10.35
CA ARG A 89 1.07 3.66 9.15
C ARG A 89 2.35 4.44 9.45
N ASP A 90 2.30 5.35 10.42
CA ASP A 90 3.46 6.21 10.69
C ASP A 90 4.67 5.39 11.17
N ASP A 91 4.43 4.40 12.01
CA ASP A 91 5.50 3.50 12.45
C ASP A 91 6.05 2.68 11.29
N LEU A 92 5.18 2.21 10.41
CA LEU A 92 5.60 1.44 9.23
C LEU A 92 6.46 2.28 8.30
N ILE A 93 6.04 3.52 8.02
CA ILE A 93 6.80 4.45 7.19
C ILE A 93 8.19 4.69 7.78
N LYS A 94 8.24 4.90 9.09
CA LYS A 94 9.51 5.11 9.78
C LYS A 94 10.44 3.91 9.64
N ARG A 95 9.91 2.70 9.82
CA ARG A 95 10.71 1.48 9.67
C ARG A 95 11.18 1.26 8.25
N LEU A 96 10.34 1.53 7.27
CA LEU A 96 10.71 1.46 5.86
C LEU A 96 11.86 2.42 5.55
N TYR A 97 11.78 3.63 6.06
CA TYR A 97 12.82 4.63 5.87
C TYR A 97 14.14 4.20 6.53
N GLU A 98 14.08 3.79 7.78
CA GLU A 98 15.27 3.42 8.55
C GLU A 98 15.99 2.20 7.98
N SER A 99 15.23 1.23 7.49
CA SER A 99 15.80 0.01 6.90
C SER A 99 16.16 0.15 5.43
N LYS A 100 15.77 1.27 4.81
CA LYS A 100 15.92 1.50 3.37
C LYS A 100 15.27 0.40 2.55
N GLU A 101 14.16 -0.13 3.04
CA GLU A 101 13.40 -1.17 2.36
C GLU A 101 12.79 -0.62 1.09
N GLU A 102 12.89 -1.38 0.01
CA GLU A 102 12.23 -1.07 -1.24
C GLU A 102 10.96 -1.92 -1.35
N ILE A 103 9.84 -1.25 -1.57
CA ILE A 103 8.56 -1.93 -1.77
C ILE A 103 8.35 -2.12 -3.26
N GLU A 104 8.14 -3.35 -3.67
CA GLU A 104 7.76 -3.65 -5.05
C GLU A 104 6.26 -3.88 -5.09
N MET A 105 5.60 -3.38 -6.13
CA MET A 105 4.18 -3.58 -6.36
C MET A 105 3.91 -3.90 -7.81
N GLU A 106 2.97 -4.82 -8.02
CA GLU A 106 2.34 -5.04 -9.31
C GLU A 106 0.85 -4.81 -9.12
N TYR A 107 0.23 -3.99 -9.95
CA TYR A 107 -1.20 -3.73 -9.80
C TYR A 107 -1.87 -3.40 -11.13
N GLN A 108 -3.18 -3.61 -11.15
CA GLN A 108 -4.07 -3.18 -12.21
C GLN A 108 -4.98 -2.09 -11.66
N ASP A 109 -5.06 -0.99 -12.38
CA ASP A 109 -5.86 0.17 -11.99
C ASP A 109 -6.93 0.39 -13.05
N TYR A 110 -8.19 0.32 -12.65
CA TYR A 110 -9.32 0.49 -13.55
C TYR A 110 -10.10 1.75 -13.22
N GLU A 111 -10.25 2.60 -14.21
CA GLU A 111 -10.99 3.84 -14.11
C GLU A 111 -12.29 3.71 -14.93
N PRO A 112 -13.42 3.36 -14.29
CA PRO A 112 -14.65 3.02 -15.01
C PRO A 112 -15.25 4.17 -15.82
N GLY A 113 -15.04 5.41 -15.39
CA GLY A 113 -15.55 6.56 -16.12
C GLY A 113 -14.93 6.75 -17.50
N CYS A 114 -13.71 6.28 -17.69
CA CYS A 114 -12.96 6.36 -18.94
C CYS A 114 -12.71 4.99 -19.55
N GLU A 115 -13.09 3.94 -18.86
CA GLU A 115 -12.85 2.55 -19.26
C GLU A 115 -11.35 2.26 -19.53
N ILE A 116 -10.49 2.88 -18.73
CA ILE A 116 -9.05 2.70 -18.85
C ILE A 116 -8.59 1.67 -17.84
N LEU A 117 -7.90 0.63 -18.33
CA LEU A 117 -7.21 -0.35 -17.51
C LEU A 117 -5.71 -0.13 -17.66
N THR A 118 -5.03 0.14 -16.55
CA THR A 118 -3.59 0.33 -16.53
C THR A 118 -2.95 -0.76 -15.68
N GLU A 119 -1.92 -1.41 -16.22
CA GLU A 119 -1.10 -2.36 -15.49
C GLU A 119 0.23 -1.71 -15.17
N ARG A 120 0.69 -1.85 -13.92
CA ARG A 120 1.91 -1.20 -13.43
C ARG A 120 2.76 -2.13 -12.60
N GLU A 121 4.06 -1.97 -12.75
CA GLU A 121 5.07 -2.47 -11.81
C GLU A 121 5.80 -1.24 -11.28
N VAL A 122 5.83 -1.09 -9.96
CA VAL A 122 6.50 0.05 -9.35
C VAL A 122 7.37 -0.38 -8.19
N ARG A 123 8.40 0.41 -7.92
CA ARG A 123 9.28 0.25 -6.76
C ARG A 123 9.28 1.55 -6.00
N ILE A 124 9.08 1.44 -4.69
CA ILE A 124 8.90 2.61 -3.84
C ILE A 124 9.90 2.56 -2.70
N ASN A 125 10.61 3.67 -2.53
CA ASN A 125 11.44 3.91 -1.36
C ASN A 125 10.90 5.12 -0.63
N VAL A 126 10.82 5.03 0.69
CA VAL A 126 10.51 6.21 1.50
C VAL A 126 11.76 7.08 1.53
N LYS A 127 11.71 8.24 0.90
CA LYS A 127 12.89 9.08 0.69
C LYS A 127 13.18 10.04 1.83
N LYS A 128 12.16 10.39 2.59
CA LYS A 128 12.31 11.36 3.66
C LYS A 128 11.34 11.05 4.79
N TYR A 129 11.86 11.12 6.00
CA TYR A 129 11.05 11.00 7.20
C TYR A 129 11.54 12.05 8.20
N ASP A 130 10.66 12.98 8.52
CA ASP A 130 10.93 14.04 9.50
C ASP A 130 9.94 13.96 10.64
#